data_371059d344c66e2ebb9ef391ff5bad46
#
_entry.id   371059d344c66e2ebb9ef391ff5bad46
#
_cell.length_a   1.000
_cell.length_b   1.000
_cell.length_c   1.000
_cell.angle_alpha   90.00
_cell.angle_beta   90.00
_cell.angle_gamma   90.00
#
_symmetry.space_group_name_H-M   'P 1'
#
loop_
_entity.id
_entity.type
_entity.pdbx_description
1 polymer ?
#
loop_
_entity_poly.entity_id
_entity_poly.type
_entity_poly.pdbx_seq_one_letter_code
_entity_poly.pdbx_strand_id
1 'polypeptide(L)'
;MKNFYLVCLTLISFGITAADVSVEKMSDIESRVGSMSLSELQDRRSLLIREEGQLMATQTSTQNPSTIKSVSSRLAEIRAELSALQKALLAIVGAASINALTDDGYNDNVPPVITVNGSNPVTVELGTTYSDAGATANDAFHGTTPVTSTGSVDTSVVGSYTISYSATDLDGNTATASRTVNVVDTTAPVVTVTGDNPATTELGATYTDAGATATDLSGEVEVVTSGTVDTDTVGEYTLTYTSTDASGNAGTASRTVNVVDTTAPAVTVTGDNPATTELGATYTDAGATATDASGEVTVVTTGTVDTDTVGEYELTYTSTDA
;
A
#
# COMPACT_ATOMS: atom_id res chain seq x y z
N MET A 1 52.66 14.44 -1.14
CA MET A 1 51.78 15.49 -0.55
C MET A 1 50.28 15.16 -0.63
N LYS A 2 49.79 14.35 -1.56
CA LYS A 2 48.33 14.01 -1.64
C LYS A 2 47.87 12.97 -0.59
N ASN A 3 48.78 12.08 -0.13
CA ASN A 3 48.40 11.05 0.86
C ASN A 3 48.48 11.53 2.32
N PHE A 4 49.08 12.67 2.57
CA PHE A 4 49.16 13.29 3.92
C PHE A 4 47.77 13.87 4.35
N TYR A 5 46.92 14.23 3.37
CA TYR A 5 45.59 14.75 3.63
C TYR A 5 44.56 13.64 3.95
N LEU A 6 44.78 12.41 3.47
CA LEU A 6 43.76 11.34 3.65
C LEU A 6 43.83 10.76 5.07
N VAL A 7 45.00 10.66 5.68
CA VAL A 7 45.15 10.20 7.08
C VAL A 7 44.64 11.23 8.09
N CYS A 8 44.72 12.55 7.76
CA CYS A 8 44.14 13.59 8.60
C CYS A 8 42.61 13.69 8.51
N LEU A 9 41.98 13.27 7.40
CA LEU A 9 40.53 13.41 7.22
C LEU A 9 39.73 12.35 7.98
N THR A 10 40.29 11.15 8.22
CA THR A 10 39.65 10.12 9.04
C THR A 10 39.74 10.38 10.54
N LEU A 11 40.64 11.25 10.98
CA LEU A 11 40.76 11.66 12.38
C LEU A 11 39.69 12.67 12.85
N ILE A 12 38.99 13.32 11.93
CA ILE A 12 38.06 14.42 12.27
C ILE A 12 36.66 13.92 12.66
N SER A 13 36.29 12.67 12.33
CA SER A 13 34.90 12.21 12.55
C SER A 13 34.59 11.75 13.99
N PHE A 14 35.57 11.58 14.87
CA PHE A 14 35.36 11.09 16.25
C PHE A 14 35.88 12.01 17.38
N GLY A 15 36.30 13.22 17.09
CA GLY A 15 36.65 14.21 18.13
C GLY A 15 37.87 13.87 18.98
N ILE A 16 38.63 12.81 18.67
CA ILE A 16 39.85 12.39 19.43
C ILE A 16 41.06 12.70 18.56
N THR A 17 41.80 13.69 18.94
CA THR A 17 43.04 14.12 18.25
C THR A 17 44.29 13.58 18.97
N ALA A 18 45.40 13.54 18.24
CA ALA A 18 46.74 13.25 18.88
C ALA A 18 47.10 14.24 20.01
N ALA A 19 46.33 15.33 20.16
CA ALA A 19 46.47 16.30 21.25
C ALA A 19 46.02 15.74 22.62
N ASP A 20 45.31 14.60 22.66
CA ASP A 20 44.85 13.96 23.90
C ASP A 20 45.94 13.11 24.58
N VAL A 21 47.11 12.92 23.93
CA VAL A 21 48.25 12.23 24.47
C VAL A 21 49.24 13.26 25.01
N SER A 22 49.70 13.09 26.26
CA SER A 22 50.63 14.05 26.86
C SER A 22 51.97 14.08 26.08
N VAL A 23 52.60 15.26 26.03
CA VAL A 23 53.88 15.47 25.33
C VAL A 23 54.98 14.51 25.81
N GLU A 24 54.96 14.16 27.09
CA GLU A 24 55.88 13.20 27.71
C GLU A 24 55.69 11.77 27.15
N LYS A 25 54.44 11.32 27.02
CA LYS A 25 54.12 10.03 26.38
C LYS A 25 54.52 10.00 24.90
N MET A 26 54.33 11.10 24.18
CA MET A 26 54.73 11.20 22.75
C MET A 26 56.25 11.05 22.59
N SER A 27 57.04 11.71 23.44
CA SER A 27 58.53 11.59 23.44
C SER A 27 58.98 10.15 23.70
N ASP A 28 58.35 9.45 24.65
CA ASP A 28 58.66 8.04 24.96
C ASP A 28 58.32 7.12 23.78
N ILE A 29 57.20 7.34 23.12
CA ILE A 29 56.76 6.59 21.92
C ILE A 29 57.80 6.80 20.79
N GLU A 30 58.16 8.04 20.48
CA GLU A 30 59.12 8.37 19.43
C GLU A 30 60.53 7.79 19.70
N SER A 31 60.98 7.82 20.95
CA SER A 31 62.26 7.23 21.35
C SER A 31 62.27 5.71 21.19
N ARG A 32 61.22 5.03 21.64
CA ARG A 32 61.07 3.58 21.55
C ARG A 32 60.99 3.12 20.10
N VAL A 33 60.17 3.80 19.31
CA VAL A 33 59.98 3.50 17.89
C VAL A 33 61.26 3.74 17.08
N GLY A 34 62.03 4.80 17.40
CA GLY A 34 63.29 5.12 16.74
C GLY A 34 64.39 4.10 16.93
N SER A 35 64.31 3.20 17.92
CA SER A 35 65.28 2.14 18.20
C SER A 35 64.93 0.78 17.56
N MET A 36 63.77 0.65 16.90
CA MET A 36 63.28 -0.60 16.33
C MET A 36 63.88 -0.88 14.95
N SER A 37 64.10 -2.17 14.64
CA SER A 37 64.41 -2.64 13.30
C SER A 37 63.17 -2.58 12.39
N LEU A 38 63.34 -2.69 11.08
CA LEU A 38 62.26 -2.66 10.11
C LEU A 38 61.17 -3.73 10.39
N SER A 39 61.61 -4.97 10.69
CA SER A 39 60.70 -6.06 11.03
C SER A 39 59.92 -5.80 12.32
N GLU A 40 60.60 -5.28 13.36
CA GLU A 40 59.92 -4.93 14.62
C GLU A 40 58.90 -3.80 14.47
N LEU A 41 59.23 -2.81 13.62
CA LEU A 41 58.30 -1.73 13.29
C LEU A 41 57.04 -2.24 12.56
N GLN A 42 57.22 -3.16 11.63
CA GLN A 42 56.13 -3.79 10.89
C GLN A 42 55.25 -4.66 11.81
N ASP A 43 55.86 -5.53 12.62
CA ASP A 43 55.12 -6.37 13.58
C ASP A 43 54.39 -5.54 14.62
N ARG A 44 55.02 -4.49 15.14
CA ARG A 44 54.37 -3.59 16.11
C ARG A 44 53.19 -2.84 15.51
N ARG A 45 53.32 -2.39 14.27
CA ARG A 45 52.25 -1.72 13.54
C ARG A 45 51.05 -2.65 13.38
N SER A 46 51.28 -3.88 12.95
CA SER A 46 50.21 -4.88 12.75
C SER A 46 49.45 -5.21 14.05
N LEU A 47 50.18 -5.30 15.17
CA LEU A 47 49.58 -5.51 16.50
C LEU A 47 48.72 -4.33 16.93
N LEU A 48 49.18 -3.09 16.71
CA LEU A 48 48.43 -1.88 17.10
C LEU A 48 47.17 -1.68 16.27
N ILE A 49 47.21 -1.97 14.97
CA ILE A 49 46.02 -1.92 14.10
C ILE A 49 44.96 -2.90 14.59
N ARG A 50 45.34 -4.12 14.96
CA ARG A 50 44.42 -5.13 15.51
C ARG A 50 43.84 -4.67 16.86
N GLU A 51 44.65 -4.10 17.74
CA GLU A 51 44.22 -3.59 19.04
C GLU A 51 43.25 -2.40 18.85
N GLU A 52 43.55 -1.50 17.89
CA GLU A 52 42.64 -0.39 17.53
C GLU A 52 41.26 -0.89 17.10
N GLY A 53 41.20 -1.88 16.20
CA GLY A 53 39.94 -2.48 15.73
C GLY A 53 39.11 -3.09 16.88
N GLN A 54 39.75 -3.84 17.79
CA GLN A 54 39.08 -4.43 18.96
C GLN A 54 38.57 -3.36 19.93
N LEU A 55 39.30 -2.30 20.15
CA LEU A 55 38.88 -1.20 21.02
C LEU A 55 37.73 -0.38 20.41
N MET A 56 37.77 -0.15 19.11
CA MET A 56 36.65 0.51 18.40
C MET A 56 35.36 -0.31 18.50
N ALA A 57 35.44 -1.63 18.33
CA ALA A 57 34.29 -2.51 18.51
C ALA A 57 33.73 -2.46 19.95
N THR A 58 34.64 -2.41 20.95
CA THR A 58 34.28 -2.27 22.36
C THR A 58 33.61 -0.92 22.63
N GLN A 59 34.13 0.16 22.05
CA GLN A 59 33.59 1.52 22.22
C GLN A 59 32.16 1.64 21.68
N THR A 60 31.87 0.99 20.55
CA THR A 60 30.52 1.01 19.94
C THR A 60 29.52 0.11 20.66
N SER A 61 29.98 -0.95 21.34
CA SER A 61 29.15 -1.92 22.04
C SER A 61 28.83 -1.59 23.50
N THR A 62 29.59 -0.68 24.11
CA THR A 62 29.45 -0.34 25.55
C THR A 62 28.74 1.01 25.75
N GLN A 63 27.85 1.07 26.75
CA GLN A 63 27.21 2.32 27.20
C GLN A 63 27.79 2.81 28.56
N ASN A 64 28.80 2.12 29.09
CA ASN A 64 29.40 2.48 30.37
C ASN A 64 30.39 3.65 30.19
N PRO A 65 30.16 4.84 30.81
CA PRO A 65 30.98 6.02 30.61
C PRO A 65 32.46 5.85 31.02
N SER A 66 32.76 5.05 32.06
CA SER A 66 34.12 4.79 32.52
C SER A 66 34.88 3.90 31.53
N THR A 67 34.22 2.91 30.97
CA THR A 67 34.78 2.04 29.91
C THR A 67 35.02 2.86 28.64
N ILE A 68 34.04 3.69 28.21
CA ILE A 68 34.23 4.58 27.06
C ILE A 68 35.43 5.48 27.23
N LYS A 69 35.61 6.09 28.40
CA LYS A 69 36.76 6.97 28.69
C LYS A 69 38.09 6.23 28.61
N SER A 70 38.16 5.03 29.18
CA SER A 70 39.42 4.23 29.17
C SER A 70 39.77 3.75 27.76
N VAL A 71 38.75 3.31 26.98
CA VAL A 71 38.92 2.92 25.58
C VAL A 71 39.34 4.10 24.72
N SER A 72 38.74 5.26 24.90
CA SER A 72 39.13 6.48 24.17
C SER A 72 40.55 6.91 24.43
N SER A 73 41.03 6.85 25.71
CA SER A 73 42.40 7.16 26.05
C SER A 73 43.36 6.18 25.40
N ARG A 74 43.05 4.88 25.39
CA ARG A 74 43.91 3.87 24.78
C ARG A 74 43.95 4.00 23.25
N LEU A 75 42.81 4.32 22.61
CA LEU A 75 42.78 4.62 21.18
C LEU A 75 43.66 5.82 20.81
N ALA A 76 43.66 6.88 21.63
CA ALA A 76 44.57 8.02 21.41
C ALA A 76 46.04 7.62 21.47
N GLU A 77 46.46 6.79 22.45
CA GLU A 77 47.81 6.27 22.56
C GLU A 77 48.22 5.41 21.35
N ILE A 78 47.33 4.49 20.90
CA ILE A 78 47.59 3.65 19.73
C ILE A 78 47.79 4.50 18.48
N ARG A 79 46.93 5.49 18.24
CA ARG A 79 47.04 6.39 17.07
C ARG A 79 48.32 7.22 17.10
N ALA A 80 48.73 7.65 18.26
CA ALA A 80 50.00 8.34 18.42
C ALA A 80 51.18 7.42 18.09
N GLU A 81 51.19 6.17 18.57
CA GLU A 81 52.23 5.18 18.28
C GLU A 81 52.23 4.81 16.78
N LEU A 82 51.07 4.58 16.15
CA LEU A 82 50.98 4.34 14.71
C LEU A 82 51.54 5.49 13.87
N SER A 83 51.32 6.74 14.28
CA SER A 83 51.88 7.91 13.60
C SER A 83 53.40 7.96 13.71
N ALA A 84 53.97 7.62 14.88
CA ALA A 84 55.42 7.54 15.10
C ALA A 84 56.05 6.39 14.30
N LEU A 85 55.44 5.21 14.28
CA LEU A 85 55.83 4.08 13.46
C LEU A 85 55.87 4.42 11.97
N GLN A 86 54.84 5.11 11.46
CA GLN A 86 54.77 5.53 10.07
C GLN A 86 55.92 6.52 9.71
N LYS A 87 56.23 7.45 10.58
CA LYS A 87 57.37 8.35 10.41
C LYS A 87 58.72 7.59 10.38
N ALA A 88 58.90 6.61 11.29
CA ALA A 88 60.12 5.80 11.36
C ALA A 88 60.30 4.91 10.12
N LEU A 89 59.23 4.26 9.68
CA LEU A 89 59.21 3.47 8.45
C LEU A 89 59.51 4.33 7.21
N LEU A 90 58.97 5.54 7.12
CA LEU A 90 59.23 6.49 6.06
C LEU A 90 60.73 6.93 6.05
N ALA A 91 61.34 7.07 7.21
CA ALA A 91 62.75 7.45 7.34
C ALA A 91 63.68 6.32 6.88
N ILE A 92 63.35 5.06 7.11
CA ILE A 92 64.16 3.90 6.75
C ILE A 92 64.05 3.56 5.26
N VAL A 93 62.86 3.63 4.68
CA VAL A 93 62.58 3.08 3.35
C VAL A 93 62.50 4.14 2.26
N GLY A 94 62.31 5.40 2.63
CA GLY A 94 62.14 6.53 1.72
C GLY A 94 60.74 6.58 1.04
N ALA A 95 60.39 7.74 0.50
CA ALA A 95 59.02 8.02 0.00
C ALA A 95 58.59 7.16 -1.22
N ALA A 96 59.52 6.59 -1.96
CA ALA A 96 59.23 5.82 -3.19
C ALA A 96 58.76 4.37 -2.94
N SER A 97 58.93 3.86 -1.71
CA SER A 97 58.65 2.45 -1.37
C SER A 97 57.45 2.30 -0.40
N ILE A 98 56.71 3.36 -0.14
CA ILE A 98 55.59 3.34 0.80
C ILE A 98 54.49 2.36 0.37
N ASN A 99 54.26 2.21 -0.94
CA ASN A 99 53.26 1.26 -1.44
C ASN A 99 53.58 -0.22 -1.11
N ALA A 100 54.85 -0.56 -0.94
CA ALA A 100 55.27 -1.90 -0.52
C ALA A 100 55.17 -2.13 0.99
N LEU A 101 55.06 -1.06 1.77
CA LEU A 101 54.96 -1.10 3.24
C LEU A 101 53.53 -0.98 3.75
N THR A 102 52.57 -0.64 2.87
CA THR A 102 51.17 -0.62 3.19
C THR A 102 50.52 -2.00 2.99
N ASP A 103 51.24 -2.91 2.30
CA ASP A 103 50.85 -4.32 2.22
C ASP A 103 51.50 -5.07 3.38
N ASP A 104 50.92 -4.94 4.57
CA ASP A 104 51.39 -5.54 5.85
C ASP A 104 51.01 -7.03 5.95
N GLY A 105 50.61 -7.66 4.84
CA GLY A 105 50.24 -9.07 4.80
C GLY A 105 48.94 -9.39 5.56
N TYR A 106 48.32 -8.39 6.11
CA TYR A 106 46.98 -8.53 6.69
C TYR A 106 45.93 -8.23 5.62
N ASN A 107 45.57 -9.27 4.91
CA ASN A 107 44.49 -9.22 3.90
C ASN A 107 43.19 -9.65 4.58
N ASP A 108 42.30 -8.71 4.83
CA ASP A 108 40.96 -9.07 5.26
C ASP A 108 40.23 -9.72 4.08
N ASN A 109 39.77 -10.95 4.29
CA ASN A 109 39.00 -11.71 3.28
C ASN A 109 37.51 -11.86 3.67
N VAL A 110 37.08 -11.17 4.74
CA VAL A 110 35.76 -11.31 5.30
C VAL A 110 34.89 -10.14 4.82
N PRO A 111 33.87 -10.37 4.03
CA PRO A 111 32.99 -9.30 3.58
C PRO A 111 32.14 -8.74 4.74
N PRO A 112 31.69 -7.49 4.63
CA PRO A 112 30.80 -6.87 5.60
C PRO A 112 29.48 -7.65 5.79
N VAL A 113 28.91 -7.61 6.98
CA VAL A 113 27.60 -8.17 7.27
C VAL A 113 26.55 -7.10 7.05
N ILE A 114 25.63 -7.34 6.08
CA ILE A 114 24.51 -6.44 5.80
C ILE A 114 23.31 -6.85 6.64
N THR A 115 22.72 -5.89 7.34
CA THR A 115 21.44 -6.02 8.04
C THR A 115 20.41 -5.18 7.35
N VAL A 116 19.37 -5.82 6.79
CA VAL A 116 18.23 -5.13 6.15
C VAL A 116 17.32 -4.61 7.25
N ASN A 117 17.05 -3.28 7.24
CA ASN A 117 16.27 -2.62 8.29
C ASN A 117 14.76 -2.86 8.08
N GLY A 118 14.02 -3.19 9.15
CA GLY A 118 12.58 -3.42 9.11
C GLY A 118 12.20 -4.77 8.51
N SER A 119 10.93 -4.90 8.07
CA SER A 119 10.39 -6.16 7.58
C SER A 119 10.97 -6.57 6.23
N ASN A 120 11.15 -7.88 6.04
CA ASN A 120 11.52 -8.48 4.75
C ASN A 120 10.91 -9.89 4.68
N PRO A 121 9.92 -10.15 3.79
CA PRO A 121 9.33 -9.23 2.82
C PRO A 121 8.48 -8.10 3.44
N VAL A 122 8.24 -7.04 2.67
CA VAL A 122 7.27 -5.97 2.95
C VAL A 122 6.09 -6.14 2.02
N THR A 123 4.86 -5.94 2.54
CA THR A 123 3.64 -5.85 1.72
C THR A 123 3.16 -4.40 1.68
N VAL A 124 2.78 -3.94 0.50
CA VAL A 124 2.36 -2.56 0.23
C VAL A 124 1.09 -2.61 -0.61
N GLU A 125 0.09 -1.83 -0.27
CA GLU A 125 -1.16 -1.73 -1.03
C GLU A 125 -0.95 -0.94 -2.32
N LEU A 126 -1.61 -1.37 -3.40
CA LEU A 126 -1.61 -0.72 -4.71
C LEU A 126 -1.90 0.78 -4.58
N GLY A 127 -1.13 1.61 -5.30
CA GLY A 127 -1.27 3.07 -5.30
C GLY A 127 -0.81 3.79 -4.04
N THR A 128 -0.35 3.09 -3.01
CA THR A 128 0.20 3.73 -1.81
C THR A 128 1.67 4.09 -1.98
N THR A 129 2.17 5.01 -1.17
CA THR A 129 3.59 5.40 -1.21
C THR A 129 4.44 4.38 -0.47
N TYR A 130 5.50 3.89 -1.10
CA TYR A 130 6.52 3.07 -0.46
C TYR A 130 7.78 3.88 -0.22
N SER A 131 8.37 3.72 0.97
CA SER A 131 9.68 4.25 1.33
C SER A 131 10.54 3.13 1.89
N ASP A 132 11.69 2.90 1.26
CA ASP A 132 12.61 1.86 1.71
C ASP A 132 13.28 2.24 3.04
N ALA A 133 13.24 1.33 4.02
CA ALA A 133 13.91 1.50 5.31
C ALA A 133 15.43 1.32 5.22
N GLY A 134 15.93 0.90 4.05
CA GLY A 134 17.34 0.71 3.79
C GLY A 134 17.97 -0.48 4.51
N ALA A 135 19.29 -0.47 4.55
CA ALA A 135 20.09 -1.47 5.25
C ALA A 135 21.31 -0.81 5.89
N THR A 136 21.90 -1.47 6.88
CA THR A 136 23.19 -1.12 7.48
C THR A 136 24.19 -2.24 7.22
N ALA A 137 25.46 -1.90 7.16
CA ALA A 137 26.53 -2.90 7.05
C ALA A 137 27.62 -2.62 8.06
N ASN A 138 28.17 -3.69 8.63
CA ASN A 138 29.29 -3.63 9.53
C ASN A 138 30.28 -4.74 9.19
N ASP A 139 31.52 -4.36 9.06
CA ASP A 139 32.62 -5.26 8.90
C ASP A 139 33.33 -5.49 10.25
N ALA A 140 33.86 -6.69 10.46
CA ALA A 140 34.51 -7.05 11.70
C ALA A 140 35.87 -6.31 11.88
N PHE A 141 36.53 -5.98 10.77
CA PHE A 141 37.83 -5.33 10.74
C PHE A 141 37.71 -3.82 10.46
N HIS A 142 36.89 -3.44 9.48
CA HIS A 142 36.74 -2.05 9.03
C HIS A 142 35.60 -1.29 9.72
N GLY A 143 34.76 -1.98 10.52
CA GLY A 143 33.61 -1.36 11.19
C GLY A 143 32.46 -1.03 10.24
N THR A 144 31.78 0.10 10.48
CA THR A 144 30.63 0.50 9.66
C THR A 144 31.02 0.77 8.21
N THR A 145 30.38 0.06 7.29
CA THR A 145 30.64 0.11 5.86
C THR A 145 29.46 0.77 5.14
N PRO A 146 29.69 1.68 4.19
CA PRO A 146 28.62 2.28 3.39
C PRO A 146 27.83 1.24 2.61
N VAL A 147 26.48 1.37 2.61
CA VAL A 147 25.58 0.53 1.83
C VAL A 147 25.08 1.32 0.63
N THR A 148 25.15 0.71 -0.53
CA THR A 148 24.49 1.18 -1.75
C THR A 148 23.24 0.35 -2.01
N SER A 149 22.19 0.98 -2.51
CA SER A 149 20.95 0.28 -2.88
C SER A 149 20.62 0.47 -4.36
N THR A 150 20.06 -0.56 -4.99
CA THR A 150 19.60 -0.55 -6.38
C THR A 150 18.25 -1.24 -6.47
N GLY A 151 17.48 -0.89 -7.51
CA GLY A 151 16.11 -1.35 -7.71
C GLY A 151 15.11 -0.25 -7.40
N SER A 152 13.89 -0.42 -7.89
CA SER A 152 12.76 0.47 -7.66
C SER A 152 11.49 -0.34 -7.45
N VAL A 153 10.54 0.22 -6.71
CA VAL A 153 9.22 -0.35 -6.50
C VAL A 153 8.22 0.55 -7.20
N ASP A 154 7.48 -0.03 -8.16
CA ASP A 154 6.34 0.64 -8.77
C ASP A 154 5.07 0.21 -8.05
N THR A 155 4.58 1.08 -7.18
CA THR A 155 3.37 0.81 -6.40
C THR A 155 2.08 0.98 -7.19
N SER A 156 2.14 1.40 -8.45
CA SER A 156 0.99 1.45 -9.37
C SER A 156 0.69 0.12 -10.04
N VAL A 157 1.55 -0.89 -9.88
CA VAL A 157 1.42 -2.21 -10.51
C VAL A 157 1.59 -3.31 -9.47
N VAL A 158 0.60 -4.19 -9.37
CA VAL A 158 0.65 -5.39 -8.51
C VAL A 158 1.81 -6.28 -8.96
N GLY A 159 2.64 -6.71 -8.00
CA GLY A 159 3.79 -7.53 -8.31
C GLY A 159 4.78 -7.66 -7.16
N SER A 160 5.84 -8.41 -7.39
CA SER A 160 6.94 -8.58 -6.45
C SER A 160 8.19 -7.87 -6.96
N TYR A 161 8.70 -6.93 -6.17
CA TYR A 161 9.84 -6.08 -6.49
C TYR A 161 11.01 -6.42 -5.57
N THR A 162 12.22 -6.24 -6.07
CA THR A 162 13.43 -6.49 -5.28
C THR A 162 14.28 -5.23 -5.21
N ILE A 163 14.65 -4.85 -3.98
CA ILE A 163 15.69 -3.86 -3.70
C ILE A 163 16.93 -4.63 -3.28
N SER A 164 18.03 -4.42 -3.98
CA SER A 164 19.33 -5.04 -3.70
C SER A 164 20.23 -4.05 -2.96
N TYR A 165 20.90 -4.53 -1.92
CA TYR A 165 21.88 -3.79 -1.14
C TYR A 165 23.26 -4.39 -1.37
N SER A 166 24.26 -3.55 -1.47
CA SER A 166 25.66 -3.95 -1.59
C SER A 166 26.53 -3.11 -0.68
N ALA A 167 27.46 -3.74 -0.01
CA ALA A 167 28.48 -3.08 0.81
C ALA A 167 29.84 -3.69 0.49
N THR A 168 30.84 -2.83 0.31
CA THR A 168 32.22 -3.24 0.02
C THR A 168 33.12 -2.61 1.06
N ASP A 169 33.95 -3.39 1.72
CA ASP A 169 34.93 -2.92 2.69
C ASP A 169 36.15 -2.25 2.01
N LEU A 170 37.12 -1.85 2.80
CA LEU A 170 38.33 -1.17 2.28
C LEU A 170 39.32 -2.11 1.57
N ASP A 171 39.24 -3.44 1.83
CA ASP A 171 40.05 -4.46 1.17
C ASP A 171 39.35 -5.02 -0.10
N GLY A 172 38.15 -4.56 -0.40
CA GLY A 172 37.43 -4.91 -1.62
C GLY A 172 36.49 -6.10 -1.47
N ASN A 173 36.29 -6.66 -0.24
CA ASN A 173 35.34 -7.73 -0.03
C ASN A 173 33.91 -7.17 -0.07
N THR A 174 33.07 -7.81 -0.85
CA THR A 174 31.69 -7.33 -1.10
C THR A 174 30.67 -8.31 -0.56
N ALA A 175 29.69 -7.79 0.18
CA ALA A 175 28.48 -8.48 0.56
C ALA A 175 27.27 -7.93 -0.20
N THR A 176 26.26 -8.77 -0.38
CA THR A 176 24.97 -8.38 -0.93
C THR A 176 23.82 -8.91 -0.08
N ALA A 177 22.74 -8.16 -0.04
CA ALA A 177 21.47 -8.56 0.57
C ALA A 177 20.33 -8.01 -0.27
N SER A 178 19.11 -8.48 -0.03
CA SER A 178 17.94 -7.99 -0.75
C SER A 178 16.72 -7.87 0.15
N ARG A 179 15.83 -6.96 -0.22
CA ARG A 179 14.47 -6.84 0.29
C ARG A 179 13.48 -7.17 -0.81
N THR A 180 12.52 -8.02 -0.50
CA THR A 180 11.35 -8.24 -1.35
C THR A 180 10.23 -7.30 -0.91
N VAL A 181 9.62 -6.60 -1.87
CA VAL A 181 8.45 -5.75 -1.67
C VAL A 181 7.33 -6.29 -2.54
N ASN A 182 6.25 -6.73 -1.93
CA ASN A 182 5.07 -7.24 -2.61
C ASN A 182 4.01 -6.13 -2.67
N VAL A 183 3.75 -5.62 -3.86
CA VAL A 183 2.61 -4.73 -4.11
C VAL A 183 1.40 -5.61 -4.34
N VAL A 184 0.39 -5.46 -3.51
CA VAL A 184 -0.86 -6.22 -3.55
C VAL A 184 -2.03 -5.25 -3.70
N ASP A 185 -3.12 -5.74 -4.22
CA ASP A 185 -4.40 -5.05 -4.24
C ASP A 185 -5.39 -5.84 -3.39
N THR A 186 -5.86 -5.23 -2.32
CA THR A 186 -6.86 -5.79 -1.40
C THR A 186 -8.12 -4.93 -1.34
N THR A 187 -8.18 -3.89 -2.16
CA THR A 187 -9.28 -2.94 -2.22
C THR A 187 -10.30 -3.42 -3.25
N ALA A 188 -11.57 -3.54 -2.84
CA ALA A 188 -12.62 -3.94 -3.75
C ALA A 188 -13.10 -2.77 -4.62
N PRO A 189 -13.57 -3.04 -5.86
CA PRO A 189 -14.19 -2.04 -6.72
C PRO A 189 -15.36 -1.30 -6.07
N VAL A 190 -15.44 0.00 -6.28
CA VAL A 190 -16.58 0.81 -5.85
C VAL A 190 -17.67 0.76 -6.90
N VAL A 191 -18.80 0.08 -6.57
CA VAL A 191 -19.97 -0.03 -7.44
C VAL A 191 -20.96 1.09 -7.14
N THR A 192 -21.37 1.83 -8.17
CA THR A 192 -22.31 2.95 -8.08
C THR A 192 -23.54 2.69 -8.95
N VAL A 193 -24.72 2.63 -8.35
CA VAL A 193 -25.98 2.43 -9.06
C VAL A 193 -26.34 3.68 -9.88
N THR A 194 -26.71 3.49 -11.16
CA THR A 194 -27.04 4.57 -12.08
C THR A 194 -28.55 4.79 -12.09
N GLY A 195 -29.05 6.06 -12.03
CA GLY A 195 -30.45 6.40 -11.99
C GLY A 195 -31.10 6.22 -10.61
N ASP A 196 -32.44 6.16 -10.60
CA ASP A 196 -33.21 6.15 -9.35
C ASP A 196 -33.02 4.87 -8.55
N ASN A 197 -32.90 5.02 -7.22
CA ASN A 197 -32.83 3.92 -6.25
C ASN A 197 -33.53 4.37 -4.94
N PRO A 198 -34.74 3.87 -4.60
CA PRO A 198 -35.52 2.90 -5.37
C PRO A 198 -36.05 3.44 -6.70
N ALA A 199 -36.15 2.58 -7.70
CA ALA A 199 -36.87 2.82 -8.94
C ALA A 199 -38.32 2.38 -8.77
N THR A 200 -39.24 2.97 -9.57
CA THR A 200 -40.68 2.58 -9.59
C THR A 200 -41.11 2.30 -11.02
N THR A 201 -41.89 1.26 -11.21
CA THR A 201 -42.55 0.95 -12.50
C THR A 201 -44.00 0.56 -12.27
N GLU A 202 -44.85 0.83 -13.24
CA GLU A 202 -46.27 0.46 -13.22
C GLU A 202 -46.42 -1.04 -13.51
N LEU A 203 -47.43 -1.67 -12.90
CA LEU A 203 -47.82 -3.05 -13.16
C LEU A 203 -48.08 -3.26 -14.66
N GLY A 204 -47.57 -4.35 -15.23
CA GLY A 204 -47.66 -4.67 -16.65
C GLY A 204 -46.78 -3.80 -17.58
N ALA A 205 -46.08 -2.78 -17.06
CA ALA A 205 -45.21 -1.95 -17.87
C ALA A 205 -43.81 -2.60 -18.04
N THR A 206 -43.10 -2.23 -19.11
CA THR A 206 -41.73 -2.70 -19.32
C THR A 206 -40.77 -1.93 -18.41
N TYR A 207 -40.07 -2.65 -17.56
CA TYR A 207 -38.99 -2.09 -16.79
C TYR A 207 -37.63 -2.26 -17.53
N THR A 208 -36.88 -1.17 -17.62
CA THR A 208 -35.53 -1.20 -18.17
C THR A 208 -34.54 -0.74 -17.09
N ASP A 209 -33.65 -1.62 -16.67
CA ASP A 209 -32.65 -1.30 -15.68
C ASP A 209 -31.61 -0.31 -16.22
N ALA A 210 -31.38 0.78 -15.49
CA ALA A 210 -30.35 1.76 -15.82
C ALA A 210 -28.91 1.28 -15.46
N GLY A 211 -28.79 0.12 -14.75
CA GLY A 211 -27.54 -0.51 -14.42
C GLY A 211 -26.74 0.17 -13.33
N ALA A 212 -25.47 -0.14 -13.31
CA ALA A 212 -24.48 0.44 -12.40
C ALA A 212 -23.12 0.60 -13.10
N THR A 213 -22.26 1.41 -12.53
CA THR A 213 -20.86 1.56 -12.92
C THR A 213 -19.96 1.09 -11.79
N ALA A 214 -18.74 0.70 -12.12
CA ALA A 214 -17.72 0.37 -11.12
C ALA A 214 -16.41 1.08 -11.43
N THR A 215 -15.65 1.40 -10.39
CA THR A 215 -14.31 1.99 -10.51
C THR A 215 -13.37 1.31 -9.52
N ASP A 216 -12.14 1.07 -9.96
CA ASP A 216 -11.10 0.51 -9.15
C ASP A 216 -9.73 1.08 -9.56
N LEU A 217 -8.77 1.07 -8.63
CA LEU A 217 -7.41 1.56 -8.90
C LEU A 217 -6.61 0.56 -9.76
N SER A 218 -6.96 -0.73 -9.70
CA SER A 218 -6.31 -1.79 -10.49
C SER A 218 -6.64 -1.71 -11.99
N GLY A 219 -7.63 -0.90 -12.39
CA GLY A 219 -7.98 -0.69 -13.79
C GLY A 219 -9.47 -0.84 -14.11
N GLU A 220 -9.77 -1.26 -15.35
CA GLU A 220 -11.15 -1.47 -15.79
C GLU A 220 -11.76 -2.69 -15.10
N VAL A 221 -12.98 -2.51 -14.58
CA VAL A 221 -13.77 -3.55 -13.91
C VAL A 221 -15.16 -3.61 -14.50
N GLU A 222 -15.67 -4.81 -14.75
CA GLU A 222 -17.01 -5.04 -15.28
C GLU A 222 -18.03 -5.19 -14.15
N VAL A 223 -19.28 -4.77 -14.41
CA VAL A 223 -20.41 -4.95 -13.51
C VAL A 223 -21.29 -6.08 -14.02
N VAL A 224 -21.54 -7.06 -13.17
CA VAL A 224 -22.48 -8.15 -13.41
C VAL A 224 -23.75 -7.89 -12.61
N THR A 225 -24.90 -7.86 -13.30
CA THR A 225 -26.22 -7.70 -12.67
C THR A 225 -26.84 -9.07 -12.42
N SER A 226 -27.44 -9.24 -11.25
CA SER A 226 -28.24 -10.42 -10.88
C SER A 226 -29.56 -10.00 -10.24
N GLY A 227 -30.54 -10.90 -10.26
CA GLY A 227 -31.93 -10.61 -9.90
C GLY A 227 -32.79 -10.35 -11.12
N THR A 228 -34.10 -10.37 -10.91
CA THR A 228 -35.12 -10.13 -11.95
C THR A 228 -36.23 -9.29 -11.35
N VAL A 229 -36.85 -8.47 -12.18
CA VAL A 229 -38.07 -7.72 -11.84
C VAL A 229 -39.22 -8.36 -12.59
N ASP A 230 -40.18 -8.89 -11.83
CA ASP A 230 -41.44 -9.37 -12.39
C ASP A 230 -42.43 -8.21 -12.41
N THR A 231 -42.65 -7.64 -13.58
CA THR A 231 -43.57 -6.49 -13.75
C THR A 231 -45.04 -6.87 -13.80
N ASP A 232 -45.38 -8.17 -13.84
CA ASP A 232 -46.74 -8.66 -13.82
C ASP A 232 -47.25 -8.88 -12.37
N THR A 233 -46.44 -8.64 -11.39
CA THR A 233 -46.78 -8.80 -9.96
C THR A 233 -46.34 -7.58 -9.16
N VAL A 234 -47.30 -6.94 -8.45
CA VAL A 234 -47.00 -5.83 -7.54
C VAL A 234 -46.07 -6.31 -6.42
N GLY A 235 -45.01 -5.58 -6.14
CA GLY A 235 -44.04 -5.96 -5.11
C GLY A 235 -42.75 -5.19 -5.17
N GLU A 236 -41.84 -5.54 -4.25
CA GLU A 236 -40.52 -5.01 -4.16
C GLU A 236 -39.52 -6.05 -4.70
N TYR A 237 -38.71 -5.66 -5.67
CA TYR A 237 -37.71 -6.50 -6.32
C TYR A 237 -36.30 -5.92 -6.09
N THR A 238 -35.33 -6.79 -5.95
CA THR A 238 -33.93 -6.36 -5.76
C THR A 238 -33.05 -6.81 -6.93
N LEU A 239 -32.38 -5.86 -7.55
CA LEU A 239 -31.26 -6.12 -8.46
C LEU A 239 -29.94 -5.91 -7.71
N THR A 240 -29.03 -6.85 -7.85
CA THR A 240 -27.70 -6.79 -7.26
C THR A 240 -26.65 -6.64 -8.35
N TYR A 241 -25.76 -5.67 -8.18
CA TYR A 241 -24.64 -5.37 -9.07
C TYR A 241 -23.37 -5.76 -8.37
N THR A 242 -22.58 -6.62 -8.99
CA THR A 242 -21.32 -7.09 -8.48
C THR A 242 -20.20 -6.76 -9.46
N SER A 243 -19.09 -6.24 -8.96
CA SER A 243 -17.88 -6.05 -9.73
C SER A 243 -16.72 -6.71 -9.00
N THR A 244 -15.85 -7.39 -9.75
CA THR A 244 -14.68 -8.08 -9.20
C THR A 244 -13.45 -7.64 -9.97
N ASP A 245 -12.40 -7.23 -9.26
CA ASP A 245 -11.14 -6.83 -9.85
C ASP A 245 -10.27 -8.04 -10.26
N ALA A 246 -9.10 -7.75 -10.83
CA ALA A 246 -8.14 -8.78 -11.25
C ALA A 246 -7.47 -9.51 -10.07
N SER A 247 -7.49 -8.93 -8.88
CA SER A 247 -6.96 -9.51 -7.64
C SER A 247 -7.97 -10.41 -6.91
N GLY A 248 -9.26 -10.39 -7.36
CA GLY A 248 -10.34 -11.19 -6.80
C GLY A 248 -11.13 -10.49 -5.70
N ASN A 249 -10.92 -9.19 -5.47
CA ASN A 249 -11.72 -8.42 -4.52
C ASN A 249 -13.06 -8.06 -5.17
N ALA A 250 -14.17 -8.24 -4.45
CA ALA A 250 -15.51 -8.03 -4.98
C ALA A 250 -16.23 -6.90 -4.23
N GLY A 251 -16.72 -5.93 -5.00
CA GLY A 251 -17.61 -4.87 -4.56
C GLY A 251 -19.04 -5.12 -5.00
N THR A 252 -20.05 -4.70 -4.21
CA THR A 252 -21.46 -4.89 -4.50
C THR A 252 -22.26 -3.65 -4.20
N ALA A 253 -23.35 -3.45 -4.98
CA ALA A 253 -24.40 -2.49 -4.70
C ALA A 253 -25.75 -3.09 -5.09
N SER A 254 -26.88 -2.51 -4.64
CA SER A 254 -28.21 -3.00 -4.97
C SER A 254 -29.15 -1.87 -5.33
N ARG A 255 -30.11 -2.19 -6.18
CA ARG A 255 -31.26 -1.36 -6.51
C ARG A 255 -32.55 -2.05 -6.05
N THR A 256 -33.40 -1.32 -5.35
CA THR A 256 -34.77 -1.70 -5.11
C THR A 256 -35.62 -1.19 -6.28
N VAL A 257 -36.49 -2.06 -6.81
CA VAL A 257 -37.49 -1.71 -7.84
C VAL A 257 -38.88 -2.03 -7.28
N ASN A 258 -39.71 -1.01 -7.20
CA ASN A 258 -41.09 -1.14 -6.74
C ASN A 258 -42.02 -1.26 -7.96
N VAL A 259 -42.68 -2.40 -8.14
CA VAL A 259 -43.81 -2.57 -9.08
C VAL A 259 -45.06 -2.17 -8.34
N VAL A 260 -45.70 -1.15 -8.81
CA VAL A 260 -46.94 -0.57 -8.22
C VAL A 260 -48.07 -0.58 -9.24
N ASP A 261 -49.28 -0.64 -8.75
CA ASP A 261 -50.48 -0.40 -9.55
C ASP A 261 -51.09 0.91 -9.09
N THR A 262 -51.06 1.91 -9.96
CA THR A 262 -51.65 3.23 -9.73
C THR A 262 -52.70 3.58 -10.80
N THR A 263 -52.92 2.66 -11.74
CA THR A 263 -53.85 2.85 -12.85
C THR A 263 -55.22 2.33 -12.45
N ALA A 264 -56.21 3.21 -12.40
CA ALA A 264 -57.58 2.82 -12.07
C ALA A 264 -58.21 1.95 -13.15
N PRO A 265 -59.13 1.01 -12.78
CA PRO A 265 -59.85 0.17 -13.73
C PRO A 265 -60.57 0.93 -14.80
N ALA A 266 -60.49 0.47 -16.05
CA ALA A 266 -61.22 1.04 -17.18
C ALA A 266 -62.65 0.46 -17.25
N VAL A 267 -63.64 1.28 -16.93
CA VAL A 267 -65.07 0.89 -16.98
C VAL A 267 -65.65 1.19 -18.35
N THR A 268 -66.36 0.19 -18.96
CA THR A 268 -67.03 0.31 -20.24
C THR A 268 -68.48 -0.03 -20.06
N VAL A 269 -69.39 0.91 -20.34
CA VAL A 269 -70.87 0.72 -20.29
C VAL A 269 -71.31 -0.20 -21.42
N THR A 270 -72.15 -1.18 -21.09
CA THR A 270 -72.67 -2.17 -22.04
C THR A 270 -74.02 -1.74 -22.52
N GLY A 271 -74.36 -1.93 -23.84
CA GLY A 271 -75.60 -1.57 -24.46
C GLY A 271 -75.67 -0.08 -24.86
N ASP A 272 -76.91 0.37 -25.11
CA ASP A 272 -77.17 1.74 -25.53
C ASP A 272 -76.98 2.75 -24.40
N ASN A 273 -76.29 3.85 -24.70
CA ASN A 273 -76.10 4.97 -23.77
C ASN A 273 -76.23 6.31 -24.54
N PRO A 274 -77.35 7.03 -24.39
CA PRO A 274 -78.47 6.76 -23.48
C PRO A 274 -79.41 5.61 -23.96
N ALA A 275 -79.89 4.83 -22.99
CA ALA A 275 -80.93 3.83 -23.20
C ALA A 275 -82.31 4.47 -23.06
N THR A 276 -83.33 3.91 -23.74
CA THR A 276 -84.70 4.37 -23.63
C THR A 276 -85.66 3.23 -23.32
N THR A 277 -86.68 3.49 -22.50
CA THR A 277 -87.77 2.53 -22.21
C THR A 277 -89.10 3.24 -22.21
N GLU A 278 -90.17 2.52 -22.54
CA GLU A 278 -91.51 3.06 -22.52
C GLU A 278 -92.08 3.14 -21.10
N LEU A 279 -92.91 4.12 -20.83
CA LEU A 279 -93.57 4.29 -19.54
C LEU A 279 -94.35 3.01 -19.16
N GLY A 280 -94.06 2.52 -17.93
CA GLY A 280 -94.63 1.30 -17.40
C GLY A 280 -94.04 -0.01 -17.93
N ALA A 281 -93.06 0.03 -18.82
CA ALA A 281 -92.35 -1.15 -19.29
C ALA A 281 -91.23 -1.52 -18.34
N THR A 282 -90.83 -2.79 -18.30
CA THR A 282 -89.65 -3.22 -17.50
C THR A 282 -88.37 -2.74 -18.15
N TYR A 283 -87.58 -1.99 -17.40
CA TYR A 283 -86.18 -1.68 -17.78
C TYR A 283 -85.24 -2.74 -17.24
N THR A 284 -84.35 -3.24 -18.06
CA THR A 284 -83.28 -4.14 -17.67
C THR A 284 -81.96 -3.47 -18.02
N ASP A 285 -81.20 -3.17 -17.00
CA ASP A 285 -79.89 -2.60 -17.18
C ASP A 285 -78.92 -3.60 -17.85
N ALA A 286 -78.27 -3.18 -18.92
CA ALA A 286 -77.23 -3.98 -19.60
C ALA A 286 -75.91 -4.03 -18.84
N GLY A 287 -75.74 -3.12 -17.85
CA GLY A 287 -74.59 -3.08 -16.97
C GLY A 287 -73.31 -2.46 -17.59
N ALA A 288 -72.19 -2.75 -17.00
CA ALA A 288 -70.90 -2.37 -17.48
C ALA A 288 -69.86 -3.47 -17.21
N THR A 289 -68.81 -3.45 -17.93
CA THR A 289 -67.62 -4.27 -17.70
C THR A 289 -66.41 -3.39 -17.23
N ALA A 290 -65.52 -3.94 -16.50
CA ALA A 290 -64.26 -3.26 -16.15
C ALA A 290 -63.08 -4.17 -16.47
N THR A 291 -61.97 -3.56 -16.83
CA THR A 291 -60.69 -4.23 -17.06
C THR A 291 -59.58 -3.46 -16.36
N ASP A 292 -58.65 -4.19 -15.81
CA ASP A 292 -57.48 -3.66 -15.08
C ASP A 292 -56.26 -4.56 -15.23
N ALA A 293 -55.06 -4.03 -15.07
CA ALA A 293 -53.81 -4.79 -15.11
C ALA A 293 -53.64 -5.70 -13.89
N SER A 294 -54.24 -5.33 -12.75
CA SER A 294 -54.24 -6.14 -11.51
C SER A 294 -55.13 -7.41 -11.61
N GLY A 295 -55.91 -7.53 -12.68
CA GLY A 295 -56.73 -8.72 -12.95
C GLY A 295 -58.20 -8.48 -12.90
N GLU A 296 -58.98 -9.41 -12.28
CA GLU A 296 -60.44 -9.29 -12.20
C GLU A 296 -60.85 -8.17 -11.25
N VAL A 297 -61.64 -7.24 -11.78
CA VAL A 297 -62.21 -6.13 -11.03
C VAL A 297 -63.77 -6.19 -11.13
N THR A 298 -64.42 -5.82 -10.04
CA THR A 298 -65.90 -5.85 -9.98
C THR A 298 -66.47 -4.47 -10.27
N VAL A 299 -67.60 -4.45 -11.01
CA VAL A 299 -68.33 -3.21 -11.23
C VAL A 299 -69.54 -3.12 -10.25
N VAL A 300 -69.58 -1.99 -9.58
CA VAL A 300 -70.71 -1.65 -8.69
C VAL A 300 -71.59 -0.65 -9.41
N THR A 301 -72.87 -0.97 -9.53
CA THR A 301 -73.93 -0.08 -10.13
C THR A 301 -74.66 0.63 -9.01
N THR A 302 -74.83 1.94 -9.13
CA THR A 302 -75.68 2.77 -8.26
C THR A 302 -76.65 3.58 -9.07
N GLY A 303 -77.79 3.94 -8.49
CA GLY A 303 -78.90 4.59 -9.13
C GLY A 303 -80.08 3.63 -9.34
N THR A 304 -81.22 4.14 -9.67
CA THR A 304 -82.43 3.39 -9.97
C THR A 304 -83.18 4.08 -11.07
N VAL A 305 -83.86 3.29 -11.92
CA VAL A 305 -84.76 3.79 -12.96
C VAL A 305 -86.18 3.56 -12.51
N ASP A 306 -86.98 4.64 -12.35
CA ASP A 306 -88.39 4.57 -12.08
C ASP A 306 -89.17 4.61 -13.42
N THR A 307 -89.69 3.48 -13.83
CA THR A 307 -90.42 3.34 -15.11
C THR A 307 -91.84 3.80 -15.06
N ASP A 308 -92.39 4.11 -13.88
CA ASP A 308 -93.73 4.65 -13.69
C ASP A 308 -93.82 6.19 -13.83
N THR A 309 -92.67 6.85 -13.91
CA THR A 309 -92.52 8.31 -14.00
C THR A 309 -91.63 8.67 -15.22
N VAL A 310 -92.19 9.55 -16.10
CA VAL A 310 -91.38 10.08 -17.24
C VAL A 310 -90.26 10.99 -16.73
N GLY A 311 -88.99 10.71 -17.09
CA GLY A 311 -87.82 11.47 -16.67
C GLY A 311 -86.57 10.89 -17.20
N GLU A 312 -85.48 11.57 -16.93
CA GLU A 312 -84.14 11.07 -17.13
C GLU A 312 -83.61 10.51 -15.80
N TYR A 313 -83.05 9.31 -15.87
CA TYR A 313 -82.46 8.60 -14.73
C TYR A 313 -81.01 8.30 -15.02
N GLU A 314 -80.12 8.39 -14.00
CA GLU A 314 -78.75 8.12 -14.14
C GLU A 314 -78.35 6.85 -13.34
N LEU A 315 -77.70 5.93 -14.04
CA LEU A 315 -76.98 4.80 -13.41
C LEU A 315 -75.50 5.06 -13.48
N THR A 316 -74.85 5.00 -12.33
CA THR A 316 -73.37 5.18 -12.21
C THR A 316 -72.70 3.84 -11.98
N TYR A 317 -71.69 3.53 -12.78
CA TYR A 317 -70.85 2.32 -12.69
C TYR A 317 -69.52 2.70 -12.16
N THR A 318 -69.09 2.08 -11.07
CA THR A 318 -67.79 2.27 -10.48
C THR A 318 -67.04 0.96 -10.32
N SER A 319 -65.76 0.98 -10.53
CA SER A 319 -64.86 -0.14 -10.26
C SER A 319 -63.60 0.37 -9.51
N THR A 320 -63.12 -0.41 -8.60
CA THR A 320 -61.89 -0.16 -7.87
C THR A 320 -61.03 -1.41 -7.93
N ASP A 321 -59.76 -1.23 -8.05
CA ASP A 321 -58.72 -2.24 -7.87
C ASP A 321 -58.39 -2.46 -6.38
N ALA A 322 -57.46 -3.33 -6.08
CA ALA A 322 -57.08 -3.71 -4.72
C ALA A 322 -56.08 -2.73 -4.07
#